data_96f7e234dd628f81d989886084c42684
#
_entry.id   96f7e234dd628f81d989886084c42684
#
_cell.length_a   1.000
_cell.length_b   1.000
_cell.length_c   1.000
_cell.angle_alpha   90.00
_cell.angle_beta   90.00
_cell.angle_gamma   90.00
#
_symmetry.space_group_name_H-M   'P 1'
#
loop_
_entity.id
_entity.type
_entity.pdbx_description
1 polymer ?
#
loop_
_entity_poly.entity_id
_entity_poly.type
_entity_poly.pdbx_seq_one_letter_code
_entity_poly.pdbx_strand_id
1 'polypeptide(L)'
;MTILTDRQEQTRFLRFMAVGVIGAIVDFGVMNLLTRLFGTALVVAGTISFVCAVISNFIWNRYWTYPDSRSRPIMRQLAMFFIVNVAGVAIRIPILWFLEPPMLRFFQSMSFRLSLTPDFLAKNFTLAFAVSVVMLWNFFVNRYWTYNDVEG
;
A
#
# COMPACT_ATOMS: atom_id res chain seq x y z
N MET A 1 -19.76 -7.09 16.44
CA MET A 1 -18.91 -8.11 17.03
C MET A 1 -19.15 -9.51 16.45
N THR A 2 -19.19 -9.67 15.15
CA THR A 2 -19.56 -10.95 14.52
C THR A 2 -18.82 -11.22 13.20
N ILE A 3 -17.62 -10.66 13.06
CA ILE A 3 -16.76 -10.93 11.88
C ILE A 3 -16.40 -12.43 11.80
N LEU A 4 -16.37 -13.12 12.94
CA LEU A 4 -15.99 -14.54 12.99
C LEU A 4 -17.17 -15.52 12.82
N THR A 5 -18.42 -15.06 12.88
CA THR A 5 -19.62 -15.92 12.84
C THR A 5 -20.43 -15.80 11.55
N ASP A 6 -20.29 -14.71 10.82
CA ASP A 6 -21.01 -14.50 9.56
C ASP A 6 -20.13 -14.86 8.36
N ARG A 7 -20.55 -15.85 7.59
CA ARG A 7 -19.84 -16.28 6.36
C ARG A 7 -19.69 -15.16 5.34
N GLN A 8 -20.61 -14.21 5.30
CA GLN A 8 -20.56 -13.08 4.38
C GLN A 8 -19.43 -12.11 4.77
N GLU A 9 -19.31 -11.80 6.05
CA GLU A 9 -18.23 -10.95 6.58
C GLU A 9 -16.85 -11.60 6.46
N GLN A 10 -16.75 -12.91 6.69
CA GLN A 10 -15.50 -13.66 6.46
C GLN A 10 -15.08 -13.61 4.99
N THR A 11 -16.02 -13.76 4.07
CA THR A 11 -15.74 -13.68 2.63
C THR A 11 -15.29 -12.27 2.23
N ARG A 12 -15.92 -11.22 2.77
CA ARG A 12 -15.51 -9.82 2.55
C ARG A 12 -14.11 -9.56 3.09
N PHE A 13 -13.81 -10.05 4.27
CA PHE A 13 -12.48 -9.93 4.88
C PHE A 13 -11.40 -10.63 4.03
N LEU A 14 -11.64 -11.87 3.59
CA LEU A 14 -10.71 -12.59 2.72
C LEU A 14 -10.49 -11.89 1.38
N ARG A 15 -11.55 -11.34 0.78
CA ARG A 15 -11.44 -10.54 -0.45
C ARG A 15 -10.64 -9.26 -0.21
N PHE A 16 -10.88 -8.57 0.90
CA PHE A 16 -10.11 -7.39 1.28
C PHE A 16 -8.62 -7.71 1.44
N MET A 17 -8.29 -8.81 2.11
CA MET A 17 -6.91 -9.29 2.23
C MET A 17 -6.28 -9.60 0.86
N ALA A 18 -7.02 -10.27 -0.02
CA ALA A 18 -6.56 -10.57 -1.38
C ALA A 18 -6.32 -9.29 -2.19
N VAL A 19 -7.18 -8.29 -2.08
CA VAL A 19 -7.00 -6.98 -2.71
C VAL A 19 -5.75 -6.28 -2.18
N GLY A 20 -5.50 -6.37 -0.87
CA GLY A 20 -4.26 -5.87 -0.26
C GLY A 20 -3.00 -6.52 -0.86
N VAL A 21 -3.01 -7.83 -1.06
CA VAL A 21 -1.91 -8.56 -1.72
C VAL A 21 -1.75 -8.12 -3.17
N ILE A 22 -2.84 -8.00 -3.93
CA ILE A 22 -2.81 -7.49 -5.32
C ILE A 22 -2.21 -6.08 -5.35
N GLY A 23 -2.63 -5.21 -4.43
CA GLY A 23 -2.09 -3.86 -4.30
C GLY A 23 -0.59 -3.85 -4.04
N ALA A 24 -0.10 -4.72 -3.16
CA ALA A 24 1.33 -4.88 -2.90
C ALA A 24 2.09 -5.36 -4.15
N ILE A 25 1.55 -6.32 -4.90
CA ILE A 25 2.14 -6.79 -6.16
C ILE A 25 2.23 -5.65 -7.17
N VAL A 26 1.18 -4.85 -7.33
CA VAL A 26 1.18 -3.66 -8.21
C VAL A 26 2.22 -2.65 -7.75
N ASP A 27 2.28 -2.35 -6.46
CA ASP A 27 3.21 -1.38 -5.89
C ASP A 27 4.66 -1.78 -6.15
N PHE A 28 5.07 -2.97 -5.72
CA PHE A 28 6.43 -3.47 -5.92
C PHE A 28 6.75 -3.67 -7.41
N GLY A 29 5.80 -4.17 -8.20
CA GLY A 29 5.95 -4.39 -9.64
C GLY A 29 6.22 -3.09 -10.38
N VAL A 30 5.40 -2.08 -10.18
CA VAL A 30 5.56 -0.77 -10.83
C VAL A 30 6.82 -0.05 -10.37
N MET A 31 7.11 -0.06 -9.04
CA MET A 31 8.33 0.54 -8.51
C MET A 31 9.58 -0.09 -9.14
N ASN A 32 9.66 -1.43 -9.16
CA ASN A 32 10.81 -2.12 -9.74
C ASN A 32 10.91 -1.91 -11.26
N LEU A 33 9.79 -1.87 -11.97
CA LEU A 33 9.76 -1.56 -13.40
C LEU A 33 10.37 -0.18 -13.67
N LEU A 34 9.92 0.84 -12.95
CA LEU A 34 10.39 2.22 -13.12
C LEU A 34 11.86 2.39 -12.74
N THR A 35 12.29 1.80 -11.64
CA THR A 35 13.68 1.92 -11.19
C THR A 35 14.64 1.14 -12.08
N ARG A 36 14.27 -0.03 -12.56
CA ARG A 36 15.17 -0.91 -13.32
C ARG A 36 15.22 -0.58 -14.81
N LEU A 37 14.09 -0.25 -15.44
CA LEU A 37 14.04 0.03 -16.88
C LEU A 37 14.29 1.49 -17.20
N PHE A 38 13.85 2.42 -16.33
CA PHE A 38 13.92 3.85 -16.59
C PHE A 38 14.91 4.57 -15.68
N GLY A 39 15.56 3.88 -14.74
CA GLY A 39 16.51 4.50 -13.82
C GLY A 39 15.88 5.55 -12.89
N THR A 40 14.56 5.48 -12.67
CA THR A 40 13.81 6.46 -11.88
C THR A 40 14.23 6.40 -10.41
N ALA A 41 14.42 7.55 -9.77
CA ALA A 41 14.70 7.62 -8.34
C ALA A 41 13.57 6.96 -7.51
N LEU A 42 13.94 6.31 -6.40
CA LEU A 42 13.00 5.53 -5.59
C LEU A 42 11.81 6.36 -5.10
N VAL A 43 12.01 7.61 -4.70
CA VAL A 43 10.91 8.49 -4.25
C VAL A 43 9.87 8.67 -5.35
N VAL A 44 10.30 8.94 -6.58
CA VAL A 44 9.40 9.13 -7.72
C VAL A 44 8.73 7.81 -8.11
N ALA A 45 9.52 6.76 -8.28
CA ALA A 45 9.01 5.43 -8.62
C ALA A 45 8.04 4.91 -7.56
N GLY A 46 8.38 5.07 -6.28
CA GLY A 46 7.55 4.67 -5.16
C GLY A 46 6.26 5.49 -5.01
N THR A 47 6.27 6.76 -5.40
CA THR A 47 5.05 7.59 -5.42
C THR A 47 4.12 7.16 -6.56
N ILE A 48 4.65 6.96 -7.76
CA ILE A 48 3.87 6.49 -8.91
C ILE A 48 3.30 5.09 -8.65
N SER A 49 4.11 4.17 -8.13
CA SER A 49 3.68 2.81 -7.83
C SER A 49 2.58 2.77 -6.77
N PHE A 50 2.68 3.63 -5.76
CA PHE A 50 1.63 3.79 -4.75
C PHE A 50 0.30 4.26 -5.36
N VAL A 51 0.33 5.27 -6.23
CA VAL A 51 -0.88 5.74 -6.93
C VAL A 51 -1.50 4.62 -7.76
N CYS A 52 -0.69 3.84 -8.47
CA CYS A 52 -1.17 2.68 -9.24
C CYS A 52 -1.81 1.62 -8.31
N ALA A 53 -1.18 1.32 -7.18
CA ALA A 53 -1.71 0.37 -6.20
C ALA A 53 -3.03 0.86 -5.60
N VAL A 54 -3.12 2.15 -5.27
CA VAL A 54 -4.34 2.80 -4.74
C VAL A 54 -5.49 2.70 -5.74
N ILE A 55 -5.25 3.01 -7.01
CA ILE A 55 -6.26 2.88 -8.08
C ILE A 55 -6.70 1.42 -8.23
N SER A 56 -5.76 0.49 -8.25
CA SER A 56 -6.03 -0.95 -8.30
C SER A 56 -6.90 -1.40 -7.12
N ASN A 57 -6.53 -1.03 -5.90
CA ASN A 57 -7.27 -1.36 -4.69
C ASN A 57 -8.69 -0.77 -4.71
N PHE A 58 -8.86 0.47 -5.17
CA PHE A 58 -10.17 1.09 -5.31
C PHE A 58 -11.07 0.31 -6.27
N ILE A 59 -10.55 -0.07 -7.44
CA ILE A 59 -11.30 -0.82 -8.45
C ILE A 59 -11.73 -2.17 -7.88
N TRP A 60 -10.81 -2.95 -7.33
CA TRP A 60 -11.09 -4.26 -6.78
C TRP A 60 -12.05 -4.20 -5.58
N ASN A 61 -11.87 -3.25 -4.67
CA ASN A 61 -12.76 -3.09 -3.53
C ASN A 61 -14.17 -2.72 -3.98
N ARG A 62 -14.33 -1.81 -4.93
CA ARG A 62 -15.63 -1.37 -5.42
C ARG A 62 -16.38 -2.47 -6.16
N TYR A 63 -15.69 -3.26 -6.99
CA TYR A 63 -16.37 -4.22 -7.87
C TYR A 63 -16.41 -5.64 -7.31
N TRP A 64 -15.48 -6.01 -6.46
CA TRP A 64 -15.35 -7.37 -5.95
C TRP A 64 -15.59 -7.51 -4.44
N THR A 65 -14.99 -6.65 -3.62
CA THR A 65 -15.11 -6.76 -2.16
C THR A 65 -16.46 -6.24 -1.67
N TYR A 66 -16.86 -5.07 -2.17
CA TYR A 66 -18.09 -4.37 -1.75
C TYR A 66 -18.99 -4.04 -2.94
N PRO A 67 -19.60 -5.05 -3.60
CA PRO A 67 -20.46 -4.81 -4.76
C PRO A 67 -21.66 -3.92 -4.45
N ASP A 68 -22.13 -3.93 -3.20
CA ASP A 68 -23.25 -3.09 -2.72
C ASP A 68 -22.89 -1.59 -2.65
N SER A 69 -21.58 -1.27 -2.59
CA SER A 69 -21.10 0.12 -2.55
C SER A 69 -21.34 0.89 -3.86
N ARG A 70 -21.71 0.19 -4.95
CA ARG A 70 -22.01 0.79 -6.26
C ARG A 70 -23.24 1.70 -6.23
N SER A 71 -24.14 1.52 -5.26
CA SER A 71 -25.30 2.40 -5.06
C SER A 71 -24.92 3.80 -4.55
N ARG A 72 -23.72 3.99 -4.01
CA ARG A 72 -23.24 5.27 -3.51
C ARG A 72 -22.56 6.10 -4.60
N PRO A 73 -22.68 7.44 -4.57
CA PRO A 73 -22.01 8.32 -5.50
C PRO A 73 -20.49 8.06 -5.53
N ILE A 74 -19.98 7.74 -6.72
CA ILE A 74 -18.55 7.41 -6.90
C ILE A 74 -17.64 8.55 -6.45
N MET A 75 -18.06 9.80 -6.68
CA MET A 75 -17.27 10.98 -6.33
C MET A 75 -17.02 11.11 -4.83
N ARG A 76 -18.02 10.78 -3.99
CA ARG A 76 -17.86 10.81 -2.53
C ARG A 76 -16.88 9.74 -2.06
N GLN A 77 -16.98 8.53 -2.60
CA GLN A 77 -16.06 7.43 -2.28
C GLN A 77 -14.63 7.75 -2.73
N LEU A 78 -14.46 8.31 -3.93
CA LEU A 78 -13.17 8.74 -4.44
C LEU A 78 -12.56 9.85 -3.58
N ALA A 79 -13.35 10.83 -3.15
CA ALA A 79 -12.87 11.93 -2.31
C ALA A 79 -12.35 11.40 -0.96
N MET A 80 -13.12 10.56 -0.26
CA MET A 80 -12.69 9.96 1.01
C MET A 80 -11.46 9.08 0.82
N PHE A 81 -11.45 8.27 -0.21
CA PHE A 81 -10.32 7.42 -0.55
C PHE A 81 -9.07 8.23 -0.88
N PHE A 82 -9.22 9.34 -1.61
CA PHE A 82 -8.13 10.26 -1.93
C PHE A 82 -7.54 10.90 -0.67
N ILE A 83 -8.37 11.40 0.26
CA ILE A 83 -7.89 12.04 1.50
C ILE A 83 -7.04 11.07 2.33
N VAL A 84 -7.51 9.84 2.53
CA VAL A 84 -6.78 8.81 3.29
C VAL A 84 -5.45 8.47 2.61
N ASN A 85 -5.45 8.41 1.29
CA ASN A 85 -4.25 8.05 0.53
C ASN A 85 -3.24 9.22 0.39
N VAL A 86 -3.68 10.48 0.39
CA VAL A 86 -2.78 11.64 0.46
C VAL A 86 -1.97 11.61 1.77
N ALA A 87 -2.60 11.28 2.89
CA ALA A 87 -1.87 11.08 4.15
C ALA A 87 -0.85 9.92 4.04
N GLY A 88 -1.22 8.82 3.38
CA GLY A 88 -0.31 7.70 3.11
C GLY A 88 0.92 8.11 2.27
N VAL A 89 0.73 8.94 1.24
CA VAL A 89 1.83 9.49 0.44
C VAL A 89 2.73 10.39 1.29
N ALA A 90 2.14 11.26 2.10
CA ALA A 90 2.88 12.17 2.97
C ALA A 90 3.77 11.44 3.99
N ILE A 91 3.35 10.25 4.45
CA ILE A 91 4.14 9.37 5.31
C ILE A 91 5.22 8.63 4.49
N ARG A 92 4.85 8.14 3.32
CA ARG A 92 5.70 7.28 2.48
C ARG A 92 6.91 8.02 1.90
N ILE A 93 6.73 9.22 1.37
CA ILE A 93 7.80 9.97 0.70
C ILE A 93 9.03 10.18 1.60
N PRO A 94 8.91 10.69 2.84
CA PRO A 94 10.06 10.82 3.73
C PRO A 94 10.74 9.49 4.02
N ILE A 95 9.99 8.41 4.21
CA ILE A 95 10.55 7.07 4.46
C ILE A 95 11.41 6.63 3.28
N LEU A 96 10.90 6.74 2.05
CA LEU A 96 11.66 6.35 0.87
C LEU A 96 12.94 7.17 0.71
N TRP A 97 12.87 8.46 0.99
CA TRP A 97 14.00 9.36 0.81
C TRP A 97 15.09 9.20 1.87
N PHE A 98 14.68 9.07 3.15
CA PHE A 98 15.63 8.98 4.26
C PHE A 98 16.17 7.57 4.50
N LEU A 99 15.40 6.53 4.18
CA LEU A 99 15.77 5.15 4.49
C LEU A 99 16.56 4.46 3.36
N GLU A 100 16.36 4.85 2.10
CA GLU A 100 17.08 4.24 0.97
C GLU A 100 18.62 4.34 1.12
N PRO A 101 19.23 5.51 1.41
CA PRO A 101 20.70 5.62 1.49
C PRO A 101 21.35 4.75 2.57
N PRO A 102 20.85 4.68 3.81
CA PRO A 102 21.40 3.78 4.82
C PRO A 102 21.17 2.31 4.47
N MET A 103 20.03 1.94 3.86
CA MET A 103 19.80 0.58 3.40
C MET A 103 20.77 0.16 2.30
N LEU A 104 21.02 1.05 1.34
CA LEU A 104 22.00 0.79 0.29
C LEU A 104 23.41 0.54 0.88
N ARG A 105 23.85 1.38 1.81
CA ARG A 105 25.15 1.20 2.49
C ARG A 105 25.20 -0.11 3.26
N PHE A 106 24.12 -0.47 3.94
CA PHE A 106 24.02 -1.73 4.67
C PHE A 106 24.16 -2.94 3.75
N PHE A 107 23.42 -2.99 2.63
CA PHE A 107 23.52 -4.10 1.69
C PHE A 107 24.85 -4.13 0.91
N GLN A 108 25.47 -2.98 0.67
CA GLN A 108 26.80 -2.91 0.07
C GLN A 108 27.89 -3.45 1.02
N SER A 109 27.73 -3.28 2.34
CA SER A 109 28.67 -3.81 3.33
C SER A 109 28.53 -5.32 3.54
N MET A 110 27.42 -5.90 3.14
CA MET A 110 27.18 -7.35 3.24
C MET A 110 27.71 -8.05 1.97
N SER A 111 28.70 -8.91 2.12
CA SER A 111 29.24 -9.74 1.04
C SER A 111 28.29 -10.88 0.69
N PHE A 112 27.08 -10.54 0.24
CA PHE A 112 26.13 -11.55 -0.24
C PHE A 112 26.54 -12.08 -1.62
N ARG A 113 26.70 -13.40 -1.73
CA ARG A 113 26.80 -14.11 -3.00
C ARG A 113 25.41 -14.42 -3.58
N LEU A 114 24.50 -13.45 -3.54
CA LEU A 114 23.18 -13.59 -4.14
C LEU A 114 23.17 -12.94 -5.52
N SER A 115 22.33 -13.46 -6.40
CA SER A 115 22.09 -12.89 -7.74
C SER A 115 21.44 -11.49 -7.70
N LEU A 116 21.11 -10.99 -6.50
CA LEU A 116 20.41 -9.72 -6.29
C LEU A 116 21.42 -8.62 -5.97
N THR A 117 21.28 -7.49 -6.64
CA THR A 117 22.15 -6.32 -6.40
C THR A 117 21.82 -5.63 -5.08
N PRO A 118 22.80 -5.01 -4.39
CA PRO A 118 22.55 -4.21 -3.20
C PRO A 118 21.51 -3.09 -3.42
N ASP A 119 21.51 -2.48 -4.59
CA ASP A 119 20.55 -1.46 -4.99
C ASP A 119 19.12 -2.01 -5.04
N PHE A 120 18.94 -3.18 -5.65
CA PHE A 120 17.63 -3.85 -5.67
C PHE A 120 17.13 -4.17 -4.26
N LEU A 121 18.00 -4.73 -3.42
CA LEU A 121 17.65 -5.09 -2.05
C LEU A 121 17.29 -3.83 -1.23
N ALA A 122 18.10 -2.78 -1.31
CA ALA A 122 17.84 -1.53 -0.59
C ALA A 122 16.49 -0.93 -0.95
N LYS A 123 16.18 -0.81 -2.24
CA LYS A 123 14.91 -0.24 -2.72
C LYS A 123 13.70 -1.08 -2.28
N ASN A 124 13.77 -2.38 -2.40
CA ASN A 124 12.65 -3.25 -2.03
C ASN A 124 12.45 -3.34 -0.51
N PHE A 125 13.50 -3.38 0.30
CA PHE A 125 13.39 -3.32 1.77
C PHE A 125 12.86 -1.97 2.25
N THR A 126 13.32 -0.86 1.67
CA THR A 126 12.82 0.48 1.97
C THR A 126 11.34 0.59 1.63
N LEU A 127 10.94 0.09 0.47
CA LEU A 127 9.53 0.06 0.07
C LEU A 127 8.68 -0.80 1.00
N ALA A 128 9.15 -2.01 1.36
CA ALA A 128 8.45 -2.90 2.28
C ALA A 128 8.22 -2.23 3.65
N PHE A 129 9.22 -1.53 4.15
CA PHE A 129 9.10 -0.77 5.40
C PHE A 129 8.06 0.35 5.27
N ALA A 130 8.11 1.15 4.20
CA ALA A 130 7.15 2.22 3.95
C ALA A 130 5.72 1.70 3.83
N VAL A 131 5.51 0.59 3.10
CA VAL A 131 4.20 -0.07 2.98
C VAL A 131 3.68 -0.52 4.34
N SER A 132 4.54 -1.11 5.17
CA SER A 132 4.16 -1.55 6.52
C SER A 132 3.73 -0.40 7.42
N VAL A 133 4.44 0.73 7.39
CA VAL A 133 4.09 1.93 8.17
C VAL A 133 2.76 2.52 7.70
N VAL A 134 2.54 2.64 6.39
CA VAL A 134 1.27 3.13 5.83
C VAL A 134 0.10 2.19 6.14
N MET A 135 0.35 0.87 6.14
CA MET A 135 -0.66 -0.13 6.53
C MET A 135 -1.08 0.04 8.00
N LEU A 136 -0.12 0.22 8.90
CA LEU A 136 -0.40 0.50 10.31
C LEU A 136 -1.18 1.81 10.48
N TRP A 137 -0.78 2.87 9.79
CA TRP A 137 -1.51 4.14 9.76
C TRP A 137 -2.96 3.94 9.32
N ASN A 138 -3.18 3.29 8.19
CA ASN A 138 -4.52 3.02 7.68
C ASN A 138 -5.35 2.19 8.66
N PHE A 139 -4.74 1.20 9.33
CA PHE A 139 -5.41 0.39 10.34
C PHE A 139 -5.86 1.25 11.53
N PHE A 140 -4.98 2.10 12.08
CA PHE A 140 -5.31 2.96 13.22
C PHE A 140 -6.35 4.01 12.85
N VAL A 141 -6.21 4.68 11.69
CA VAL A 141 -7.18 5.69 11.24
C VAL A 141 -8.55 5.07 11.03
N ASN A 142 -8.63 3.92 10.37
CA ASN A 142 -9.91 3.23 10.18
C ASN A 142 -10.53 2.82 11.51
N ARG A 143 -9.74 2.29 12.46
CA ARG A 143 -10.24 1.84 13.74
C ARG A 143 -10.74 2.98 14.61
N TYR A 144 -10.06 4.12 14.65
CA TYR A 144 -10.42 5.24 15.53
C TYR A 144 -11.35 6.25 14.89
N TRP A 145 -11.41 6.35 13.57
CA TRP A 145 -12.22 7.34 12.87
C TRP A 145 -13.47 6.76 12.22
N THR A 146 -13.38 5.59 11.62
CA THR A 146 -14.52 4.97 10.89
C THR A 146 -15.44 4.18 11.81
N TYR A 147 -14.94 3.66 12.93
CA TYR A 147 -15.70 2.82 13.86
C TYR A 147 -16.12 3.51 15.16
N ASN A 148 -15.76 4.78 15.36
CA ASN A 148 -16.15 5.53 16.54
C ASN A 148 -17.61 6.01 16.50
N ASP A 149 -18.25 5.99 15.31
CA ASP A 149 -19.64 6.39 15.11
C ASP A 149 -20.65 5.24 15.30
N VAL A 150 -20.20 4.07 15.71
CA VAL A 150 -21.07 2.87 15.87
C VAL A 150 -21.41 2.60 17.35
N GLU A 151 -20.87 3.36 18.28
CA GLU A 151 -21.25 3.34 19.71
C GLU A 151 -22.08 4.57 20.10
N GLY A 152 -23.06 4.91 19.30
CA GLY A 152 -24.02 5.96 19.58
C GLY A 152 -25.43 5.48 19.38
#